data_55c9884aafb0e83db05f5528eeb0421d
#
_entry.id   55c9884aafb0e83db05f5528eeb0421d
#
_cell.length_a   1.000
_cell.length_b   1.000
_cell.length_c   1.000
_cell.angle_alpha   90.00
_cell.angle_beta   90.00
_cell.angle_gamma   90.00
#
_symmetry.space_group_name_H-M   'P 1'
#
loop_
_entity.id
_entity.type
_entity.pdbx_description
1 polymer ?
#
loop_
_entity_poly.entity_id
_entity_poly.type
_entity_poly.pdbx_seq_one_letter_code
_entity_poly.pdbx_strand_id
1 'polypeptide(L)'
;MQNVTAVAHRGDPYRVRENTLPSLRSATRRGADAVEIDVRLTRDGVPVLLHDATLERLWDHDRPLASLTWDEVREVTDGGVPALADALAVTEGSRVMIDLPGAPGERAVRRIVDVVRQQGARDRVYYCAGAPAMLAVRAADPDAEIALTHTSHAPVRAGVLEAVRPRWLNYRFSLVDRALADRVHRDGFLLSAWTPDTRRSMRRLLAAGVDSITTNRVDVLCALRGRLTS
;
A
#
# COMPACT_ATOMS: atom_id res chain seq x y z
N MET A 1 -18.33 -17.73 1.56
CA MET A 1 -17.23 -17.31 0.65
C MET A 1 -16.41 -16.28 1.38
N GLN A 2 -15.07 -16.37 1.33
CA GLN A 2 -14.17 -15.38 1.96
C GLN A 2 -14.37 -14.01 1.30
N ASN A 3 -14.57 -12.98 2.11
CA ASN A 3 -14.72 -11.61 1.62
C ASN A 3 -13.31 -11.05 1.32
N VAL A 4 -12.88 -11.12 0.06
CA VAL A 4 -11.56 -10.66 -0.36
C VAL A 4 -11.50 -9.13 -0.28
N THR A 5 -10.51 -8.57 0.41
CA THR A 5 -10.30 -7.11 0.52
C THR A 5 -9.86 -6.53 -0.82
N ALA A 6 -10.61 -5.56 -1.34
CA ALA A 6 -10.24 -4.81 -2.54
C ALA A 6 -9.42 -3.57 -2.15
N VAL A 7 -8.14 -3.58 -2.51
CA VAL A 7 -7.21 -2.48 -2.26
C VAL A 7 -6.95 -1.72 -3.55
N ALA A 8 -7.21 -0.42 -3.54
CA ALA A 8 -7.00 0.47 -4.68
C ALA A 8 -5.55 0.97 -4.68
N HIS A 9 -4.74 0.48 -5.62
CA HIS A 9 -3.32 0.81 -5.78
C HIS A 9 -3.14 2.27 -6.19
N ARG A 10 -2.56 3.09 -5.33
CA ARG A 10 -2.35 4.54 -5.51
C ARG A 10 -3.65 5.31 -5.76
N GLY A 11 -4.78 4.78 -5.29
CA GLY A 11 -6.10 5.30 -5.58
C GLY A 11 -6.75 4.73 -6.85
N ASP A 12 -7.12 5.56 -7.82
CA ASP A 12 -7.80 5.19 -9.08
C ASP A 12 -6.99 5.68 -10.31
N PRO A 13 -5.79 5.12 -10.56
CA PRO A 13 -4.82 5.65 -11.52
C PRO A 13 -5.28 5.59 -12.99
N TYR A 14 -6.28 4.79 -13.31
CA TYR A 14 -6.85 4.74 -14.67
C TYR A 14 -7.77 5.95 -14.98
N ARG A 15 -8.12 6.74 -13.99
CA ARG A 15 -9.04 7.88 -14.15
C ARG A 15 -8.46 9.20 -13.65
N VAL A 16 -7.64 9.13 -12.62
CA VAL A 16 -7.07 10.31 -11.95
C VAL A 16 -5.62 10.02 -11.64
N ARG A 17 -4.76 11.02 -11.73
CA ARG A 17 -3.33 10.89 -11.42
C ARG A 17 -3.12 10.18 -10.08
N GLU A 18 -2.31 9.13 -10.08
CA GLU A 18 -2.00 8.30 -8.90
C GLU A 18 -1.48 9.12 -7.72
N ASN A 19 -1.65 8.60 -6.49
CA ASN A 19 -1.13 9.23 -5.26
C ASN A 19 -1.58 10.69 -5.07
N THR A 20 -2.77 11.06 -5.54
CA THR A 20 -3.38 12.37 -5.34
C THR A 20 -4.69 12.27 -4.54
N LEU A 21 -5.07 13.33 -3.83
CA LEU A 21 -6.34 13.33 -3.07
C LEU A 21 -7.57 13.03 -3.94
N PRO A 22 -7.69 13.55 -5.17
CA PRO A 22 -8.78 13.16 -6.07
C PRO A 22 -8.78 11.67 -6.43
N SER A 23 -7.60 11.04 -6.60
CA SER A 23 -7.47 9.62 -6.89
C SER A 23 -7.95 8.76 -5.72
N LEU A 24 -7.58 9.11 -4.49
CA LEU A 24 -8.04 8.41 -3.28
C LEU A 24 -9.56 8.52 -3.10
N ARG A 25 -10.13 9.71 -3.26
CA ARG A 25 -11.59 9.91 -3.23
C ARG A 25 -12.32 9.14 -4.34
N SER A 26 -11.72 9.02 -5.53
CA SER A 26 -12.30 8.24 -6.62
C SER A 26 -12.36 6.76 -6.27
N ALA A 27 -11.28 6.21 -5.71
CA ALA A 27 -11.19 4.82 -5.29
C ALA A 27 -12.23 4.45 -4.22
N THR A 28 -12.37 5.26 -3.18
CA THR A 28 -13.39 5.05 -2.12
C THR A 28 -14.80 5.05 -2.67
N ARG A 29 -15.14 6.03 -3.52
CA ARG A 29 -16.47 6.07 -4.18
C ARG A 29 -16.76 4.87 -5.07
N ARG A 30 -15.73 4.15 -5.53
CA ARG A 30 -15.84 2.93 -6.34
C ARG A 30 -15.90 1.65 -5.54
N GLY A 31 -15.98 1.75 -4.22
CA GLY A 31 -16.16 0.61 -3.32
C GLY A 31 -14.87 -0.09 -2.92
N ALA A 32 -13.71 0.58 -2.99
CA ALA A 32 -12.49 0.08 -2.38
C ALA A 32 -12.67 -0.09 -0.87
N ASP A 33 -12.25 -1.24 -0.33
CA ASP A 33 -12.24 -1.48 1.12
C ASP A 33 -11.03 -0.80 1.77
N ALA A 34 -9.94 -0.65 1.00
CA ALA A 34 -8.74 0.05 1.40
C ALA A 34 -8.15 0.80 0.20
N VAL A 35 -7.40 1.87 0.48
CA VAL A 35 -6.54 2.52 -0.50
C VAL A 35 -5.09 2.25 -0.17
N GLU A 36 -4.29 2.01 -1.19
CA GLU A 36 -2.85 1.92 -1.04
C GLU A 36 -2.22 3.24 -1.49
N ILE A 37 -1.19 3.67 -0.78
CA ILE A 37 -0.45 4.91 -1.01
C ILE A 37 1.05 4.69 -0.81
N ASP A 38 1.87 5.25 -1.69
CA ASP A 38 3.32 5.27 -1.55
C ASP A 38 3.77 6.48 -0.75
N VAL A 39 4.57 6.29 0.31
CA VAL A 39 5.01 7.41 1.15
C VAL A 39 6.53 7.58 1.11
N ARG A 40 6.96 8.79 0.79
CA ARG A 40 8.35 9.25 0.85
C ARG A 40 8.47 10.52 1.67
N LEU A 41 9.71 10.94 1.97
CA LEU A 41 9.98 12.18 2.68
C LEU A 41 10.61 13.22 1.76
N THR A 42 10.20 14.48 1.93
CA THR A 42 10.89 15.66 1.42
C THR A 42 12.22 15.88 2.15
N ARG A 43 13.04 16.81 1.67
CA ARG A 43 14.32 17.22 2.30
C ARG A 43 14.16 17.66 3.76
N ASP A 44 13.10 18.38 4.06
CA ASP A 44 12.76 18.87 5.40
C ASP A 44 11.94 17.87 6.24
N GLY A 45 11.76 16.64 5.71
CA GLY A 45 11.20 15.50 6.45
C GLY A 45 9.68 15.48 6.54
N VAL A 46 8.97 16.11 5.62
CA VAL A 46 7.51 15.99 5.50
C VAL A 46 7.16 14.72 4.74
N PRO A 47 6.34 13.79 5.29
CA PRO A 47 5.86 12.63 4.55
C PRO A 47 4.84 13.05 3.49
N VAL A 48 5.09 12.66 2.24
CA VAL A 48 4.26 13.00 1.07
C VAL A 48 3.97 11.76 0.23
N LEU A 49 2.94 11.80 -0.61
CA LEU A 49 2.56 10.69 -1.47
C LEU A 49 3.29 10.75 -2.81
N LEU A 50 4.24 9.85 -3.01
CA LEU A 50 4.96 9.70 -4.27
C LEU A 50 5.62 8.32 -4.35
N HIS A 51 5.41 7.58 -5.45
CA HIS A 51 6.09 6.30 -5.66
C HIS A 51 7.54 6.47 -6.07
N ASP A 52 7.82 7.32 -7.07
CA ASP A 52 9.13 7.48 -7.67
C ASP A 52 10.07 8.30 -6.77
N ALA A 53 11.36 8.18 -6.99
CA ALA A 53 12.34 9.01 -6.27
C ALA A 53 12.36 10.46 -6.77
N THR A 54 11.88 10.71 -8.00
CA THR A 54 11.80 12.02 -8.65
C THR A 54 10.37 12.40 -8.98
N LEU A 55 10.14 13.66 -9.30
CA LEU A 55 8.85 14.18 -9.74
C LEU A 55 8.64 14.07 -11.27
N GLU A 56 9.64 13.54 -12.01
CA GLU A 56 9.68 13.56 -13.48
C GLU A 56 8.43 12.91 -14.12
N ARG A 57 8.13 11.67 -13.83
CA ARG A 57 7.07 10.89 -14.52
C ARG A 57 5.68 11.50 -14.39
N LEU A 58 5.37 12.09 -13.25
CA LEU A 58 4.01 12.58 -12.96
C LEU A 58 3.88 14.11 -13.04
N TRP A 59 4.98 14.83 -12.89
CA TRP A 59 4.97 16.28 -12.69
C TRP A 59 5.93 17.02 -13.63
N ASP A 60 6.56 16.29 -14.59
CA ASP A 60 7.51 16.84 -15.59
C ASP A 60 8.66 17.64 -14.96
N HIS A 61 9.09 17.24 -13.76
CA HIS A 61 10.11 17.95 -12.99
C HIS A 61 11.22 16.98 -12.54
N ASP A 62 12.35 17.00 -13.27
CA ASP A 62 13.48 16.09 -13.03
C ASP A 62 14.33 16.55 -11.84
N ARG A 63 13.77 16.44 -10.64
CA ARG A 63 14.51 16.59 -9.38
C ARG A 63 14.14 15.50 -8.39
N PRO A 64 15.13 14.98 -7.63
CA PRO A 64 14.83 14.05 -6.54
C PRO A 64 13.95 14.72 -5.48
N LEU A 65 12.88 14.03 -5.05
CA LEU A 65 12.02 14.50 -3.97
C LEU A 65 12.83 14.86 -2.71
N ALA A 66 13.81 14.03 -2.36
CA ALA A 66 14.67 14.23 -1.21
C ALA A 66 15.57 15.49 -1.29
N SER A 67 15.64 16.17 -2.44
CA SER A 67 16.33 17.44 -2.61
C SER A 67 15.43 18.67 -2.44
N LEU A 68 14.11 18.48 -2.35
CA LEU A 68 13.10 19.53 -2.28
C LEU A 68 12.49 19.63 -0.87
N THR A 69 12.25 20.86 -0.39
CA THR A 69 11.38 21.09 0.77
C THR A 69 9.92 20.87 0.41
N TRP A 70 9.06 20.75 1.40
CA TRP A 70 7.62 20.65 1.19
C TRP A 70 7.04 21.82 0.40
N ASP A 71 7.47 23.05 0.69
CA ASP A 71 7.00 24.23 -0.02
C ASP A 71 7.45 24.22 -1.49
N GLU A 72 8.70 23.83 -1.78
CA GLU A 72 9.19 23.64 -3.16
C GLU A 72 8.39 22.56 -3.91
N VAL A 73 8.06 21.44 -3.26
CA VAL A 73 7.22 20.39 -3.87
C VAL A 73 5.83 20.93 -4.20
N ARG A 74 5.19 21.66 -3.30
CA ARG A 74 3.88 22.27 -3.54
C ARG A 74 3.89 23.22 -4.72
N GLU A 75 4.92 24.08 -4.81
CA GLU A 75 5.07 25.04 -5.89
C GLU A 75 5.21 24.34 -7.26
N VAL A 76 6.14 23.40 -7.40
CA VAL A 76 6.41 22.74 -8.70
C VAL A 76 5.34 21.73 -9.12
N THR A 77 4.47 21.30 -8.22
CA THR A 77 3.38 20.37 -8.53
C THR A 77 1.99 21.01 -8.49
N ASP A 78 1.92 22.33 -8.32
CA ASP A 78 0.66 23.07 -8.11
C ASP A 78 -0.22 22.43 -7.01
N GLY A 79 0.43 22.05 -5.90
CA GLY A 79 -0.22 21.36 -4.79
C GLY A 79 -0.73 19.94 -5.10
N GLY A 80 -0.34 19.37 -6.22
CA GLY A 80 -0.84 18.07 -6.67
C GLY A 80 -0.27 16.85 -5.92
N VAL A 81 0.93 16.95 -5.35
CA VAL A 81 1.48 15.94 -4.42
C VAL A 81 0.94 16.25 -3.03
N PRO A 82 0.16 15.37 -2.39
CA PRO A 82 -0.39 15.64 -1.05
C PRO A 82 0.57 15.22 0.06
N ALA A 83 0.46 15.87 1.22
CA ALA A 83 1.07 15.35 2.44
C ALA A 83 0.30 14.10 2.94
N LEU A 84 1.01 13.22 3.68
CA LEU A 84 0.38 12.03 4.29
C LEU A 84 -0.80 12.40 5.19
N ALA A 85 -0.70 13.50 5.94
CA ALA A 85 -1.78 13.97 6.81
C ALA A 85 -3.07 14.26 6.03
N ASP A 86 -2.97 14.94 4.87
CA ASP A 86 -4.11 15.24 4.01
C ASP A 86 -4.72 13.97 3.40
N ALA A 87 -3.87 13.01 3.00
CA ALA A 87 -4.31 11.73 2.48
C ALA A 87 -5.08 10.91 3.54
N LEU A 88 -4.59 10.89 4.77
CA LEU A 88 -5.28 10.23 5.88
C LEU A 88 -6.62 10.91 6.19
N ALA A 89 -6.69 12.23 6.16
CA ALA A 89 -7.94 12.95 6.38
C ALA A 89 -9.01 12.62 5.32
N VAL A 90 -8.66 12.61 4.02
CA VAL A 90 -9.64 12.32 2.96
C VAL A 90 -10.06 10.85 2.87
N THR A 91 -9.36 9.95 3.57
CA THR A 91 -9.63 8.51 3.63
C THR A 91 -10.13 8.05 4.99
N GLU A 92 -10.70 8.94 5.81
CA GLU A 92 -11.11 8.67 7.19
C GLU A 92 -12.03 7.44 7.32
N GLY A 93 -12.94 7.23 6.40
CA GLY A 93 -13.86 6.08 6.36
C GLY A 93 -13.28 4.79 5.75
N SER A 94 -12.00 4.73 5.38
CA SER A 94 -11.37 3.62 4.68
C SER A 94 -10.11 3.12 5.41
N ARG A 95 -9.75 1.86 5.20
CA ARG A 95 -8.42 1.39 5.55
C ARG A 95 -7.37 1.95 4.59
N VAL A 96 -6.15 2.13 5.08
CA VAL A 96 -5.03 2.64 4.27
C VAL A 96 -3.83 1.70 4.38
N MET A 97 -3.34 1.22 3.24
CA MET A 97 -2.05 0.53 3.14
C MET A 97 -0.98 1.53 2.76
N ILE A 98 0.01 1.73 3.63
CA ILE A 98 1.16 2.59 3.34
C ILE A 98 2.30 1.72 2.83
N ASP A 99 2.64 1.86 1.54
CA ASP A 99 3.87 1.31 0.98
C ASP A 99 5.05 2.25 1.22
N LEU A 100 6.22 1.65 1.48
CA LEU A 100 7.46 2.37 1.78
C LEU A 100 8.52 2.10 0.71
N PRO A 101 8.43 2.75 -0.45
CA PRO A 101 9.34 2.50 -1.57
C PRO A 101 10.78 2.95 -1.25
N GLY A 102 11.77 2.16 -1.72
CA GLY A 102 13.20 2.48 -1.56
C GLY A 102 13.77 2.17 -0.19
N ALA A 103 13.08 1.38 0.65
CA ALA A 103 13.54 0.98 1.98
C ALA A 103 14.05 2.15 2.84
N PRO A 104 13.16 3.07 3.26
CA PRO A 104 13.54 4.26 4.03
C PRO A 104 14.22 3.85 5.35
N GLY A 105 15.20 4.66 5.79
CA GLY A 105 15.87 4.45 7.06
C GLY A 105 14.94 4.68 8.27
N GLU A 106 15.35 4.23 9.46
CA GLU A 106 14.55 4.26 10.68
C GLU A 106 14.00 5.65 11.04
N ARG A 107 14.78 6.72 10.81
CA ARG A 107 14.31 8.09 11.09
C ARG A 107 13.11 8.47 10.22
N ALA A 108 13.14 8.09 8.95
CA ALA A 108 12.05 8.34 8.03
C ALA A 108 10.81 7.54 8.42
N VAL A 109 10.98 6.27 8.75
CA VAL A 109 9.88 5.41 9.22
C VAL A 109 9.24 5.97 10.50
N ARG A 110 10.04 6.35 11.49
CA ARG A 110 9.52 7.00 12.71
C ARG A 110 8.68 8.22 12.39
N ARG A 111 9.14 9.08 11.47
CA ARG A 111 8.38 10.28 11.08
C ARG A 111 7.02 9.95 10.45
N ILE A 112 6.97 8.92 9.60
CA ILE A 112 5.71 8.43 9.00
C ILE A 112 4.77 7.90 10.06
N VAL A 113 5.26 7.04 10.95
CA VAL A 113 4.48 6.48 12.07
C VAL A 113 3.94 7.57 13.00
N ASP A 114 4.73 8.60 13.29
CA ASP A 114 4.32 9.73 14.12
C ASP A 114 3.16 10.51 13.49
N VAL A 115 3.20 10.74 12.15
CA VAL A 115 2.08 11.38 11.45
C VAL A 115 0.81 10.52 11.53
N VAL A 116 0.91 9.19 11.33
CA VAL A 116 -0.24 8.27 11.47
C VAL A 116 -0.86 8.36 12.87
N ARG A 117 -0.03 8.41 13.92
CA ARG A 117 -0.48 8.57 15.30
C ARG A 117 -1.15 9.93 15.54
N GLN A 118 -0.53 11.01 15.08
CA GLN A 118 -1.05 12.37 15.21
C GLN A 118 -2.41 12.55 14.53
N GLN A 119 -2.64 11.83 13.42
CA GLN A 119 -3.92 11.84 12.71
C GLN A 119 -4.95 10.85 13.28
N GLY A 120 -4.65 10.17 14.40
CA GLY A 120 -5.55 9.17 14.98
C GLY A 120 -5.90 8.00 14.06
N ALA A 121 -5.03 7.70 13.07
CA ALA A 121 -5.32 6.75 11.99
C ALA A 121 -4.77 5.34 12.25
N ARG A 122 -4.20 5.08 13.45
CA ARG A 122 -3.46 3.85 13.76
C ARG A 122 -4.28 2.57 13.51
N ASP A 123 -5.55 2.56 13.91
CA ASP A 123 -6.40 1.36 13.84
C ASP A 123 -6.85 0.99 12.42
N ARG A 124 -6.70 1.90 11.46
CA ARG A 124 -7.09 1.70 10.06
C ARG A 124 -5.91 1.69 9.08
N VAL A 125 -4.70 1.97 9.56
CA VAL A 125 -3.46 1.95 8.75
C VAL A 125 -2.73 0.63 8.93
N TYR A 126 -2.18 0.09 7.86
CA TYR A 126 -1.19 -0.98 7.88
C TYR A 126 -0.07 -0.68 6.90
N TYR A 127 1.12 -1.22 7.18
CA TYR A 127 2.34 -0.90 6.42
C TYR A 127 2.74 -2.05 5.51
N CYS A 128 3.26 -1.73 4.33
CA CYS A 128 3.69 -2.69 3.33
C CYS A 128 5.09 -2.34 2.83
N ALA A 129 6.02 -3.27 2.86
CA ALA A 129 7.30 -3.24 2.17
C ALA A 129 8.08 -4.54 2.43
N GLY A 130 9.34 -4.59 1.97
CA GLY A 130 10.28 -5.66 2.31
C GLY A 130 10.75 -5.63 3.77
N ALA A 131 11.42 -6.71 4.20
CA ALA A 131 11.81 -6.92 5.59
C ALA A 131 12.57 -5.76 6.25
N PRO A 132 13.56 -5.09 5.63
CA PRO A 132 14.28 -4.00 6.29
C PRO A 132 13.37 -2.85 6.75
N ALA A 133 12.46 -2.40 5.88
CA ALA A 133 11.52 -1.33 6.23
C ALA A 133 10.50 -1.81 7.28
N MET A 134 10.01 -3.05 7.19
CA MET A 134 9.06 -3.59 8.15
C MET A 134 9.66 -3.82 9.55
N LEU A 135 10.94 -4.13 9.65
CA LEU A 135 11.67 -4.14 10.93
C LEU A 135 11.74 -2.75 11.55
N ALA A 136 12.01 -1.71 10.73
CA ALA A 136 12.00 -0.34 11.21
C ALA A 136 10.59 0.13 11.65
N VAL A 137 9.53 -0.28 10.94
CA VAL A 137 8.14 -0.05 11.35
C VAL A 137 7.85 -0.73 12.69
N ARG A 138 8.21 -2.00 12.85
CA ARG A 138 8.00 -2.75 14.09
C ARG A 138 8.74 -2.13 15.28
N ALA A 139 9.95 -1.59 15.06
CA ALA A 139 10.71 -0.87 16.07
C ALA A 139 10.06 0.48 16.44
N ALA A 140 9.46 1.18 15.48
CA ALA A 140 8.76 2.45 15.71
C ALA A 140 7.35 2.27 16.31
N ASP A 141 6.66 1.20 15.92
CA ASP A 141 5.32 0.84 16.41
C ASP A 141 5.24 -0.69 16.64
N PRO A 142 5.38 -1.14 17.91
CA PRO A 142 5.34 -2.56 18.26
C PRO A 142 4.03 -3.28 17.91
N ASP A 143 2.92 -2.56 17.76
CA ASP A 143 1.60 -3.12 17.47
C ASP A 143 1.15 -2.87 16.02
N ALA A 144 1.99 -2.27 15.17
CA ALA A 144 1.65 -1.99 13.76
C ALA A 144 1.15 -3.23 13.04
N GLU A 145 0.07 -3.11 12.26
CA GLU A 145 -0.33 -4.15 11.32
C GLU A 145 0.60 -4.09 10.10
N ILE A 146 1.20 -5.22 9.73
CA ILE A 146 2.23 -5.30 8.67
C ILE A 146 1.84 -6.31 7.60
N ALA A 147 1.99 -5.89 6.34
CA ALA A 147 1.99 -6.72 5.14
C ALA A 147 3.45 -6.85 4.64
N LEU A 148 4.07 -8.00 4.90
CA LEU A 148 5.46 -8.25 4.51
C LEU A 148 5.53 -8.62 3.03
N THR A 149 6.11 -7.77 2.20
CA THR A 149 6.34 -8.07 0.79
C THR A 149 7.45 -9.09 0.62
N HIS A 150 7.13 -10.19 -0.09
CA HIS A 150 8.04 -11.25 -0.45
C HIS A 150 8.00 -11.53 -1.95
N THR A 151 9.16 -11.62 -2.59
CA THR A 151 9.30 -11.64 -4.06
C THR A 151 9.79 -12.99 -4.60
N SER A 152 9.79 -14.03 -3.78
CA SER A 152 10.30 -15.36 -4.10
C SER A 152 9.29 -16.45 -3.77
N HIS A 153 9.37 -17.61 -4.46
CA HIS A 153 8.63 -18.83 -4.07
C HIS A 153 9.21 -19.52 -2.84
N ALA A 154 10.48 -19.22 -2.49
CA ALA A 154 11.08 -19.74 -1.27
C ALA A 154 10.32 -19.22 -0.04
N PRO A 155 10.14 -20.02 1.01
CA PRO A 155 9.54 -19.55 2.25
C PRO A 155 10.29 -18.35 2.84
N VAL A 156 9.54 -17.45 3.48
CA VAL A 156 10.15 -16.38 4.28
C VAL A 156 10.93 -17.04 5.45
N ARG A 157 12.14 -16.56 5.72
CA ARG A 157 12.97 -17.11 6.81
C ARG A 157 12.27 -16.92 8.16
N ALA A 158 12.27 -17.95 8.99
CA ALA A 158 11.60 -17.95 10.29
C ALA A 158 12.02 -16.75 11.18
N GLY A 159 13.31 -16.45 11.29
CA GLY A 159 13.77 -15.29 12.04
C GLY A 159 13.26 -13.94 11.54
N VAL A 160 12.93 -13.81 10.23
CA VAL A 160 12.29 -12.61 9.69
C VAL A 160 10.82 -12.55 10.12
N LEU A 161 10.11 -13.67 10.06
CA LEU A 161 8.71 -13.74 10.50
C LEU A 161 8.58 -13.42 12.00
N GLU A 162 9.48 -13.98 12.81
CA GLU A 162 9.51 -13.74 14.26
C GLU A 162 9.80 -12.27 14.61
N ALA A 163 10.77 -11.66 13.93
CA ALA A 163 11.17 -10.27 14.18
C ALA A 163 10.15 -9.26 13.65
N VAL A 164 9.58 -9.48 12.45
CA VAL A 164 8.60 -8.58 11.81
C VAL A 164 7.21 -8.78 12.38
N ARG A 165 6.82 -10.02 12.70
CA ARG A 165 5.46 -10.41 13.12
C ARG A 165 4.39 -9.89 12.17
N PRO A 166 4.45 -10.24 10.87
CA PRO A 166 3.48 -9.76 9.89
C PRO A 166 2.12 -10.41 10.13
N ARG A 167 1.05 -9.70 9.82
CA ARG A 167 -0.29 -10.30 9.68
C ARG A 167 -0.50 -10.84 8.27
N TRP A 168 0.09 -10.19 7.27
CA TRP A 168 -0.06 -10.49 5.86
C TRP A 168 1.27 -10.84 5.23
N LEU A 169 1.27 -11.84 4.34
CA LEU A 169 2.33 -12.03 3.37
C LEU A 169 1.86 -11.47 2.03
N ASN A 170 2.61 -10.52 1.46
CA ASN A 170 2.25 -9.78 0.26
C ASN A 170 3.12 -10.22 -0.91
N TYR A 171 2.51 -10.84 -1.93
CA TYR A 171 3.22 -11.43 -3.07
C TYR A 171 2.84 -10.76 -4.39
N ARG A 172 3.80 -10.73 -5.33
CA ARG A 172 3.47 -10.41 -6.71
C ARG A 172 2.47 -11.45 -7.25
N PHE A 173 1.39 -10.99 -7.88
CA PHE A 173 0.28 -11.85 -8.32
C PHE A 173 0.70 -13.03 -9.21
N SER A 174 1.82 -12.91 -9.96
CA SER A 174 2.36 -13.99 -10.81
C SER A 174 2.90 -15.17 -10.02
N LEU A 175 3.29 -14.98 -8.75
CA LEU A 175 3.79 -16.02 -7.84
C LEU A 175 2.67 -16.75 -7.09
N VAL A 176 1.44 -16.23 -7.14
CA VAL A 176 0.33 -16.74 -6.34
C VAL A 176 -0.40 -17.83 -7.09
N ASP A 177 -0.47 -19.01 -6.46
CA ASP A 177 -1.31 -20.14 -6.82
C ASP A 177 -2.01 -20.71 -5.59
N ARG A 178 -2.81 -21.76 -5.76
CA ARG A 178 -3.53 -22.44 -4.67
C ARG A 178 -2.58 -23.02 -3.62
N ALA A 179 -1.47 -23.62 -4.05
CA ALA A 179 -0.52 -24.26 -3.15
C ALA A 179 0.18 -23.22 -2.25
N LEU A 180 0.51 -22.04 -2.77
CA LEU A 180 1.04 -20.93 -1.97
C LEU A 180 -0.03 -20.43 -0.97
N ALA A 181 -1.28 -20.23 -1.40
CA ALA A 181 -2.35 -19.77 -0.54
C ALA A 181 -2.58 -20.75 0.64
N ASP A 182 -2.70 -22.03 0.34
CA ASP A 182 -2.89 -23.07 1.36
C ASP A 182 -1.71 -23.14 2.35
N ARG A 183 -0.47 -22.91 1.89
CA ARG A 183 0.70 -22.85 2.76
C ARG A 183 0.66 -21.64 3.68
N VAL A 184 0.45 -20.43 3.12
CA VAL A 184 0.38 -19.18 3.88
C VAL A 184 -0.69 -19.25 4.97
N HIS A 185 -1.86 -19.80 4.65
CA HIS A 185 -2.96 -19.97 5.61
C HIS A 185 -2.65 -21.00 6.69
N ARG A 186 -2.02 -22.15 6.34
CA ARG A 186 -1.58 -23.14 7.35
C ARG A 186 -0.56 -22.56 8.32
N ASP A 187 0.28 -21.64 7.85
CA ASP A 187 1.28 -20.96 8.68
C ASP A 187 0.66 -19.81 9.51
N GLY A 188 -0.66 -19.58 9.42
CA GLY A 188 -1.40 -18.61 10.23
C GLY A 188 -1.39 -17.18 9.68
N PHE A 189 -0.95 -16.95 8.45
CA PHE A 189 -0.93 -15.64 7.81
C PHE A 189 -2.08 -15.45 6.82
N LEU A 190 -2.38 -14.18 6.53
CA LEU A 190 -3.25 -13.78 5.43
C LEU A 190 -2.42 -13.53 4.17
N LEU A 191 -2.99 -13.81 3.00
CA LEU A 191 -2.33 -13.66 1.70
C LEU A 191 -2.85 -12.44 0.94
N SER A 192 -1.97 -11.47 0.66
CA SER A 192 -2.22 -10.35 -0.23
C SER A 192 -1.50 -10.51 -1.56
N ALA A 193 -2.11 -10.07 -2.66
CA ALA A 193 -1.52 -10.13 -4.00
C ALA A 193 -1.56 -8.77 -4.71
N TRP A 194 -0.45 -8.39 -5.39
CA TRP A 194 -0.28 -7.14 -6.14
C TRP A 194 0.37 -7.40 -7.50
N THR A 195 0.18 -6.73 -8.58
CA THR A 195 -0.91 -5.81 -8.96
C THR A 195 -1.57 -6.40 -10.19
N PRO A 196 -2.61 -7.26 -10.06
CA PRO A 196 -3.33 -7.80 -11.21
C PRO A 196 -4.33 -6.76 -11.73
N ASP A 197 -4.31 -6.43 -13.02
CA ASP A 197 -5.20 -5.42 -13.61
C ASP A 197 -6.20 -5.99 -14.62
N THR A 198 -6.16 -7.32 -14.86
CA THR A 198 -7.10 -7.98 -15.77
C THR A 198 -8.14 -8.82 -15.03
N ARG A 199 -9.35 -8.91 -15.57
CA ARG A 199 -10.40 -9.82 -15.04
C ARG A 199 -9.92 -11.26 -14.91
N ARG A 200 -9.08 -11.74 -15.86
CA ARG A 200 -8.54 -13.10 -15.85
C ARG A 200 -7.62 -13.33 -14.65
N SER A 201 -6.66 -12.41 -14.43
CA SER A 201 -5.72 -12.53 -13.31
C SER A 201 -6.43 -12.40 -11.96
N MET A 202 -7.40 -11.48 -11.83
CA MET A 202 -8.20 -11.34 -10.62
C MET A 202 -9.01 -12.60 -10.32
N ARG A 203 -9.72 -13.17 -11.30
CA ARG A 203 -10.49 -14.42 -11.11
C ARG A 203 -9.58 -15.58 -10.69
N ARG A 204 -8.39 -15.70 -11.27
CA ARG A 204 -7.40 -16.71 -10.89
C ARG A 204 -7.00 -16.58 -9.42
N LEU A 205 -6.74 -15.37 -8.96
CA LEU A 205 -6.39 -15.10 -7.56
C LEU A 205 -7.56 -15.37 -6.60
N LEU A 206 -8.77 -14.93 -6.95
CA LEU A 206 -9.99 -15.24 -6.19
C LEU A 206 -10.18 -16.75 -6.04
N ALA A 207 -9.98 -17.50 -7.13
CA ALA A 207 -10.06 -18.98 -7.11
C ALA A 207 -8.90 -19.62 -6.33
N ALA A 208 -7.72 -18.98 -6.28
CA ALA A 208 -6.59 -19.44 -5.48
C ALA A 208 -6.80 -19.22 -3.97
N GLY A 209 -7.74 -18.36 -3.57
CA GLY A 209 -8.08 -18.15 -2.17
C GLY A 209 -7.27 -17.04 -1.48
N VAL A 210 -6.87 -15.99 -2.21
CA VAL A 210 -6.24 -14.81 -1.59
C VAL A 210 -7.22 -14.07 -0.69
N ASP A 211 -6.71 -13.39 0.33
CA ASP A 211 -7.51 -12.58 1.28
C ASP A 211 -7.59 -11.10 0.86
N SER A 212 -6.62 -10.64 0.05
CA SER A 212 -6.56 -9.26 -0.43
C SER A 212 -5.97 -9.18 -1.83
N ILE A 213 -6.47 -8.24 -2.64
CA ILE A 213 -5.93 -7.91 -3.96
C ILE A 213 -5.73 -6.40 -4.06
N THR A 214 -4.47 -5.98 -4.28
CA THR A 214 -4.11 -4.60 -4.61
C THR A 214 -4.07 -4.44 -6.13
N THR A 215 -4.87 -3.52 -6.69
CA THR A 215 -5.05 -3.37 -8.14
C THR A 215 -5.25 -1.92 -8.56
N ASN A 216 -4.79 -1.56 -9.77
CA ASN A 216 -5.12 -0.29 -10.43
C ASN A 216 -6.58 -0.25 -10.93
N ARG A 217 -7.27 -1.39 -10.96
CA ARG A 217 -8.63 -1.54 -11.49
C ARG A 217 -9.59 -2.03 -10.40
N VAL A 218 -9.67 -1.25 -9.30
CA VAL A 218 -10.55 -1.57 -8.17
C VAL A 218 -12.02 -1.68 -8.59
N ASP A 219 -12.45 -0.90 -9.58
CA ASP A 219 -13.78 -0.98 -10.20
C ASP A 219 -14.08 -2.39 -10.75
N VAL A 220 -13.10 -3.00 -11.42
CA VAL A 220 -13.22 -4.35 -11.98
C VAL A 220 -13.27 -5.39 -10.87
N LEU A 221 -12.43 -5.25 -9.84
CA LEU A 221 -12.38 -6.19 -8.72
C LEU A 221 -13.68 -6.16 -7.90
N CYS A 222 -14.20 -4.98 -7.58
CA CYS A 222 -15.47 -4.82 -6.86
C CYS A 222 -16.64 -5.44 -7.64
N ALA A 223 -16.70 -5.22 -8.97
CA ALA A 223 -17.72 -5.85 -9.81
C ALA A 223 -17.60 -7.39 -9.90
N LEU A 224 -16.40 -7.95 -9.77
CA LEU A 224 -16.20 -9.40 -9.72
C LEU A 224 -16.65 -9.99 -8.39
N ARG A 225 -16.38 -9.32 -7.26
CA ARG A 225 -16.82 -9.75 -5.92
C ARG A 225 -18.35 -9.76 -5.82
N GLY A 226 -19.01 -8.71 -6.29
CA GLY A 226 -20.48 -8.60 -6.27
C GLY A 226 -21.20 -9.69 -7.06
N ARG A 227 -20.58 -10.26 -8.11
CA ARG A 227 -21.11 -11.38 -8.89
C ARG A 227 -20.90 -12.77 -8.25
N LEU A 228 -20.01 -12.87 -7.28
CA LEU A 228 -19.76 -14.12 -6.54
C LEU A 228 -20.67 -14.25 -5.33
N THR A 229 -21.34 -13.18 -4.92
CA THR A 229 -22.27 -13.13 -3.79
C THR A 229 -23.74 -13.20 -4.21
N SER A 230 -24.03 -13.16 -5.50
CA SER A 230 -25.36 -13.34 -6.11
C SER A 230 -25.50 -14.72 -6.75
#